data_70d3250e55a27da05697f5d5c670af16
#
_entry.id   70d3250e55a27da05697f5d5c670af16
#
_cell.length_a   1.000
_cell.length_b   1.000
_cell.length_c   1.000
_cell.angle_alpha   90.00
_cell.angle_beta   90.00
_cell.angle_gamma   90.00
#
_symmetry.space_group_name_H-M   'P 1'
#
loop_
_entity.id
_entity.type
_entity.pdbx_description
1 polymer ?
#
loop_
_entity_poly.entity_id
_entity_poly.type
_entity_poly.pdbx_seq_one_letter_code
_entity_poly.pdbx_strand_id
1 'polypeptide(L)' 'MKANKKPESLPGVSCDVIDCVYNNADHLCHADHIQVANNQTNHCIDERDTCCGTFEAK' A
#
# COMPACT_ATOMS: atom_id res chain seq x y z
N MET A 1 0.23 -4.10 16.93
CA MET A 1 -1.02 -3.42 16.63
C MET A 1 -1.67 -4.04 15.41
N LYS A 2 -2.97 -4.16 15.41
CA LYS A 2 -3.67 -4.82 14.30
C LYS A 2 -3.97 -3.82 13.20
N ALA A 3 -3.78 -4.26 11.96
CA ALA A 3 -4.17 -3.47 10.82
C ALA A 3 -5.69 -3.46 10.68
N ASN A 4 -6.24 -2.35 10.21
CA ASN A 4 -7.67 -2.22 9.94
C ASN A 4 -7.99 -2.62 8.51
N LYS A 5 -7.83 -3.91 8.26
CA LYS A 5 -8.09 -4.46 6.94
C LYS A 5 -9.58 -4.58 6.71
N LYS A 6 -10.04 -4.14 5.57
CA LYS A 6 -11.44 -4.15 5.24
C LYS A 6 -11.77 -5.25 4.24
N PRO A 7 -13.02 -5.74 4.22
CA PRO A 7 -13.39 -6.76 3.25
C PRO A 7 -13.40 -6.24 1.81
N GLU A 8 -13.72 -4.96 1.61
CA GLU A 8 -13.68 -4.38 0.27
C GLU A 8 -12.29 -3.86 -0.04
N SER A 9 -11.92 -3.90 -1.31
CA SER A 9 -10.69 -3.27 -1.75
C SER A 9 -10.89 -1.78 -1.89
N LEU A 10 -9.79 -1.04 -1.83
CA LEU A 10 -9.79 0.39 -2.04
C LEU A 10 -9.96 0.68 -3.53
N PRO A 11 -10.99 1.40 -3.95
CA PRO A 11 -11.22 1.63 -5.38
C PRO A 11 -10.05 2.36 -6.02
N GLY A 12 -9.67 1.90 -7.20
CA GLY A 12 -8.62 2.56 -7.96
C GLY A 12 -7.21 2.26 -7.49
N VAL A 13 -7.04 1.35 -6.55
CA VAL A 13 -5.72 1.01 -6.02
C VAL A 13 -5.46 -0.47 -6.25
N SER A 14 -4.39 -0.78 -6.96
CA SER A 14 -3.89 -2.15 -7.07
C SER A 14 -2.60 -2.26 -6.27
N CYS A 15 -2.27 -3.45 -5.83
CA CYS A 15 -1.11 -3.67 -4.98
C CYS A 15 -0.49 -5.01 -5.27
N ASP A 16 0.81 -5.01 -5.58
CA ASP A 16 1.56 -6.23 -5.84
C ASP A 16 2.31 -6.74 -4.62
N VAL A 17 2.20 -6.06 -3.49
CA VAL A 17 3.00 -6.38 -2.31
C VAL A 17 2.26 -7.38 -1.46
N ILE A 18 2.47 -8.66 -1.74
CA ILE A 18 1.74 -9.73 -1.06
C ILE A 18 2.16 -9.90 0.40
N ASP A 19 3.28 -9.29 0.78
CA ASP A 19 3.73 -9.32 2.19
C ASP A 19 3.04 -8.28 3.05
N CYS A 20 2.18 -7.47 2.47
CA CYS A 20 1.45 -6.44 3.19
C CYS A 20 0.16 -7.01 3.78
N VAL A 21 -0.16 -6.64 5.03
CA VAL A 21 -1.36 -7.18 5.69
C VAL A 21 -2.64 -6.75 4.99
N TYR A 22 -2.60 -5.64 4.23
CA TYR A 22 -3.79 -5.15 3.52
C TYR A 22 -3.99 -5.81 2.17
N ASN A 23 -3.08 -6.69 1.78
CA ASN A 23 -3.18 -7.39 0.50
C ASN A 23 -3.70 -8.80 0.75
N ASN A 24 -4.79 -9.17 0.09
CA ASN A 24 -5.40 -10.49 0.24
C ASN A 24 -4.93 -11.48 -0.81
N ALA A 25 -3.77 -11.23 -1.43
CA ALA A 25 -3.27 -12.03 -2.53
C ALA A 25 -4.15 -11.92 -3.78
N ASP A 26 -4.93 -10.85 -3.86
CA ASP A 26 -5.78 -10.56 -5.01
C ASP A 26 -5.27 -9.34 -5.78
N HIS A 27 -4.07 -8.88 -5.45
CA HIS A 27 -3.42 -7.70 -6.05
C HIS A 27 -4.19 -6.42 -5.80
N LEU A 28 -4.96 -6.37 -4.73
CA LEU A 28 -5.73 -5.20 -4.34
C LEU A 28 -5.36 -4.80 -2.91
N CYS A 29 -5.63 -3.55 -2.59
CA CYS A 29 -5.38 -3.03 -1.24
C CYS A 29 -6.69 -2.95 -0.48
N HIS A 30 -6.72 -3.52 0.71
CA HIS A 30 -7.91 -3.54 1.56
C HIS A 30 -7.80 -2.61 2.77
N ALA A 31 -6.94 -1.60 2.68
CA ALA A 31 -6.92 -0.53 3.66
C ALA A 31 -8.09 0.42 3.40
N ASP A 32 -8.46 1.23 4.40
CA ASP A 32 -9.49 2.22 4.18
C ASP A 32 -8.93 3.47 3.49
N HIS A 33 -7.63 3.67 3.54
CA HIS A 33 -6.95 4.72 2.79
C HIS A 33 -5.46 4.36 2.76
N ILE A 34 -4.72 4.99 1.87
CA ILE A 34 -3.28 4.82 1.83
C ILE A 34 -2.63 6.19 1.75
N GLN A 35 -1.38 6.24 2.17
CA GLN A 35 -0.54 7.41 1.99
C GLN A 35 0.61 7.04 1.07
N VAL A 36 0.76 7.77 -0.01
CA VAL A 36 1.87 7.58 -0.93
C VAL A 36 2.98 8.51 -0.51
N ALA A 37 4.17 7.97 -0.32
CA ALA A 37 5.31 8.73 0.15
C ALA A 37 6.47 8.55 -0.81
N ASN A 38 7.41 9.50 -0.79
CA ASN A 38 8.60 9.29 -1.58
C ASN A 38 9.63 8.51 -0.76
N ASN A 39 10.53 7.85 -1.47
CA ASN A 39 11.47 6.94 -0.88
C ASN A 39 12.79 7.67 -0.63
N GLN A 40 12.91 8.35 0.50
CA GLN A 40 14.13 8.94 1.00
C GLN A 40 14.65 10.18 0.26
N THR A 41 13.99 10.60 -0.79
CA THR A 41 14.39 11.79 -1.51
C THR A 41 13.24 12.78 -1.52
N ASN A 42 13.54 14.04 -1.81
CA ASN A 42 12.51 15.06 -1.93
C ASN A 42 11.93 15.13 -3.32
N HIS A 43 12.42 14.30 -4.22
CA HIS A 43 11.98 14.30 -5.61
C HIS A 43 11.62 12.89 -6.04
N CYS A 44 10.48 12.74 -6.68
CA CYS A 44 10.10 11.49 -7.30
C CYS A 44 10.37 11.61 -8.79
N ILE A 45 11.40 10.93 -9.27
CA ILE A 45 11.76 10.93 -10.68
C ILE A 45 10.99 9.85 -11.42
N ASP A 46 10.80 8.71 -10.78
CA ASP A 46 10.01 7.64 -11.35
C ASP A 46 9.38 6.82 -10.22
N GLU A 47 8.73 5.74 -10.60
CA GLU A 47 7.97 4.93 -9.63
C GLU A 47 8.85 4.30 -8.56
N ARG A 48 10.14 4.16 -8.80
CA ARG A 48 11.03 3.57 -7.81
C ARG A 48 11.25 4.46 -6.62
N ASP A 49 10.98 5.75 -6.77
CA ASP A 49 11.11 6.70 -5.69
C ASP A 49 9.83 6.84 -4.87
N THR A 50 8.84 6.03 -5.17
CA THR A 50 7.52 6.09 -4.54
C THR A 50 7.30 4.83 -3.71
N CYS A 51 6.78 5.01 -2.52
CA CYS A 51 6.41 3.87 -1.69
C CYS A 51 5.10 4.13 -0.98
N CYS A 52 4.49 3.04 -0.53
CA CYS A 52 3.25 3.13 0.22
C CYS A 52 3.57 3.31 1.70
N GLY A 53 3.22 4.46 2.25
CA GLY A 53 3.46 4.76 3.64
C GLY A 53 2.51 4.02 4.58
N THR A 54 1.47 3.40 4.04
CA THR A 54 0.51 2.63 4.82
C THR A 54 0.92 1.17 4.95
N PHE A 55 1.96 0.76 4.23
CA PHE A 55 2.43 -0.62 4.23
C PHE A 55 2.65 -1.14 5.65
N GLU A 56 2.20 -2.36 5.87
CA GLU A 56 2.41 -3.05 7.14
C GLU A 56 2.73 -4.49 6.84
N ALA A 57 3.90 -4.95 7.27
CA ALA A 57 4.34 -6.31 6.98
C ALA A 57 3.51 -7.31 7.78
N LYS A 58 3.22 -8.41 7.15
CA LYS A 58 2.52 -9.51 7.81
C LYS A 58 3.32 -10.09 8.95
#